data_348928086b1b150f4a2287946fc77ca6
#
_entry.id   348928086b1b150f4a2287946fc77ca6
#
_cell.length_a   1.000
_cell.length_b   1.000
_cell.length_c   1.000
_cell.angle_alpha   90.00
_cell.angle_beta   90.00
_cell.angle_gamma   90.00
#
_symmetry.space_group_name_H-M   'P 1'
#
loop_
_entity.id
_entity.type
_entity.pdbx_description
1 polymer ?
#
loop_
_entity_poly.entity_id
_entity_poly.type
_entity_poly.pdbx_seq_one_letter_code
_entity_poly.pdbx_strand_id
1 'polypeptide(L)'
;SLSVSSNSTAVSATITDPSKAKTLNSSVTISALATGQTLAFSGYSSTTDIVGAGSLVLERGDWSSGSFVANFSAASKSLTVDSTDTLASLRDKINALDYGVTANIIGTGDDTFTLVLKSNEGKENALRITATENPSGSGLSSIDNSTTNSSKQKIAGVDASITVDGMTLTRSSNEITDLFDGYTVNL
;
A
#
# COMPACT_ATOMS: atom_id res chain seq x y z
N SER A 1 25.50 -23.48 18.33
CA SER A 1 24.28 -23.03 17.65
C SER A 1 23.87 -21.63 18.14
N LEU A 2 23.36 -20.81 17.25
CA LEU A 2 22.81 -19.51 17.60
C LEU A 2 21.32 -19.65 17.93
N SER A 3 20.88 -18.90 18.92
CA SER A 3 19.46 -18.79 19.25
C SER A 3 19.07 -17.31 19.36
N VAL A 4 17.80 -17.02 19.09
CA VAL A 4 17.27 -15.68 19.21
C VAL A 4 16.39 -15.60 20.44
N SER A 5 16.57 -14.52 21.19
CA SER A 5 15.72 -14.19 22.33
C SER A 5 15.36 -12.70 22.26
N SER A 6 14.10 -12.41 22.52
CA SER A 6 13.60 -11.04 22.66
C SER A 6 12.85 -10.96 23.99
N ASN A 7 13.07 -9.88 24.73
CA ASN A 7 12.36 -9.63 26.00
C ASN A 7 11.04 -8.84 25.78
N SER A 8 10.60 -8.72 24.55
CA SER A 8 9.34 -8.09 24.17
C SER A 8 8.68 -8.85 23.01
N THR A 9 7.35 -8.83 22.95
CA THR A 9 6.59 -9.36 21.83
C THR A 9 6.48 -8.37 20.65
N ALA A 10 6.87 -7.10 20.84
CA ALA A 10 6.80 -6.07 19.82
C ALA A 10 7.83 -6.27 18.71
N VAL A 11 8.97 -6.87 19.02
CA VAL A 11 10.04 -7.14 18.07
C VAL A 11 10.43 -8.61 18.18
N SER A 12 10.51 -9.30 17.07
CA SER A 12 11.07 -10.64 16.98
C SER A 12 12.15 -10.71 15.91
N ALA A 13 13.04 -11.67 16.02
CA ALA A 13 14.07 -11.91 15.03
C ALA A 13 14.24 -13.39 14.80
N THR A 14 14.56 -13.76 13.56
CA THR A 14 14.87 -15.11 13.14
C THR A 14 16.23 -15.15 12.45
N ILE A 15 16.94 -16.26 12.60
CA ILE A 15 18.17 -16.49 11.84
C ILE A 15 17.78 -17.02 10.47
N THR A 16 18.00 -16.24 9.42
CA THR A 16 17.63 -16.59 8.03
C THR A 16 18.83 -17.04 7.20
N ASP A 17 20.05 -16.65 7.61
CA ASP A 17 21.30 -17.15 7.02
C ASP A 17 22.30 -17.48 8.14
N PRO A 18 22.36 -18.74 8.60
CA PRO A 18 23.27 -19.13 9.68
C PRO A 18 24.75 -18.94 9.38
N SER A 19 25.12 -18.91 8.10
CA SER A 19 26.50 -18.71 7.67
C SER A 19 26.99 -17.30 7.92
N LYS A 20 26.07 -16.33 7.95
CA LYS A 20 26.34 -14.90 8.15
C LYS A 20 26.01 -14.40 9.53
N ALA A 21 25.03 -15.03 10.19
CA ALA A 21 24.59 -14.61 11.51
C ALA A 21 25.70 -14.75 12.55
N LYS A 22 25.96 -13.66 13.28
CA LYS A 22 26.91 -13.62 14.38
C LYS A 22 26.17 -13.33 15.68
N THR A 23 26.76 -13.72 16.79
CA THR A 23 26.23 -13.36 18.11
C THR A 23 26.18 -11.85 18.24
N LEU A 24 25.01 -11.33 18.63
CA LEU A 24 24.82 -9.91 18.86
C LEU A 24 23.89 -9.69 20.05
N ASN A 25 24.03 -8.52 20.65
CA ASN A 25 23.11 -8.00 21.65
C ASN A 25 22.82 -6.55 21.28
N SER A 26 21.57 -6.26 20.96
CA SER A 26 21.18 -4.97 20.42
C SER A 26 19.83 -4.55 20.98
N SER A 27 19.64 -3.24 21.11
CA SER A 27 18.38 -2.65 21.54
C SER A 27 17.63 -2.10 20.33
N VAL A 28 16.38 -2.52 20.14
CA VAL A 28 15.51 -2.04 19.07
C VAL A 28 14.24 -1.48 19.69
N THR A 29 13.97 -0.21 19.41
CA THR A 29 12.74 0.49 19.84
C THR A 29 11.96 0.93 18.62
N ILE A 30 10.65 0.68 18.60
CA ILE A 30 9.76 1.07 17.52
C ILE A 30 9.15 2.43 17.85
N SER A 31 9.35 3.44 16.98
CA SER A 31 8.65 4.73 17.03
C SER A 31 7.38 4.73 16.18
N ALA A 32 7.42 4.05 15.03
CA ALA A 32 6.27 3.86 14.14
C ALA A 32 6.44 2.57 13.34
N LEU A 33 5.33 1.88 13.12
CA LEU A 33 5.27 0.75 12.17
C LEU A 33 5.09 1.30 10.76
N ALA A 34 5.61 0.57 9.78
CA ALA A 34 5.28 0.84 8.38
C ALA A 34 3.79 0.55 8.14
N THR A 35 3.16 1.38 7.33
CA THR A 35 1.78 1.18 6.88
C THR A 35 1.69 1.31 5.36
N GLY A 36 0.74 0.60 4.75
CA GLY A 36 0.33 0.84 3.37
C GLY A 36 -0.69 1.98 3.30
N GLN A 37 -0.78 2.61 2.13
CA GLN A 37 -1.85 3.57 1.88
C GLN A 37 -3.19 2.86 1.76
N THR A 38 -4.24 3.45 2.33
CA THR A 38 -5.63 3.06 2.08
C THR A 38 -6.33 4.19 1.36
N LEU A 39 -6.85 3.89 0.16
CA LEU A 39 -7.72 4.78 -0.62
C LEU A 39 -9.15 4.26 -0.55
N ALA A 40 -10.12 5.16 -0.51
CA ALA A 40 -11.54 4.84 -0.53
C ALA A 40 -12.27 5.68 -1.57
N PHE A 41 -13.02 4.99 -2.43
CA PHE A 41 -13.87 5.58 -3.47
C PHE A 41 -15.30 5.17 -3.19
N SER A 42 -16.10 6.10 -2.67
CA SER A 42 -17.47 5.88 -2.21
C SER A 42 -18.50 6.36 -3.23
N GLY A 43 -19.78 6.18 -2.91
CA GLY A 43 -20.88 6.71 -3.71
C GLY A 43 -21.57 5.66 -4.58
N TYR A 44 -21.29 4.37 -4.35
CA TYR A 44 -21.93 3.28 -5.07
C TYR A 44 -23.08 2.70 -4.23
N SER A 45 -24.17 2.36 -4.90
CA SER A 45 -25.37 1.77 -4.27
C SER A 45 -25.43 0.26 -4.41
N SER A 46 -24.57 -0.34 -5.23
CA SER A 46 -24.49 -1.79 -5.45
C SER A 46 -23.11 -2.17 -5.96
N THR A 47 -22.69 -3.41 -5.68
CA THR A 47 -21.49 -4.00 -6.29
C THR A 47 -21.62 -4.19 -7.79
N THR A 48 -22.84 -4.15 -8.32
CA THR A 48 -23.14 -4.25 -9.76
C THR A 48 -23.29 -2.90 -10.45
N ASP A 49 -23.07 -1.79 -9.75
CA ASP A 49 -23.08 -0.46 -10.34
C ASP A 49 -22.00 -0.38 -11.43
N ILE A 50 -22.37 0.19 -12.56
CA ILE A 50 -21.42 0.50 -13.64
C ILE A 50 -20.49 1.62 -13.20
N VAL A 51 -19.19 1.42 -13.36
CA VAL A 51 -18.18 2.40 -12.94
C VAL A 51 -17.89 3.44 -14.01
N GLY A 52 -18.14 3.13 -15.27
CA GLY A 52 -17.92 4.00 -16.42
C GLY A 52 -16.69 3.61 -17.24
N ALA A 53 -16.81 3.71 -18.57
CA ALA A 53 -15.75 3.33 -19.50
C ALA A 53 -14.61 4.35 -19.56
N GLY A 54 -13.43 3.85 -19.86
CA GLY A 54 -12.21 4.63 -20.02
C GLY A 54 -10.97 3.85 -19.66
N SER A 55 -9.98 4.53 -19.13
CA SER A 55 -8.75 3.91 -18.66
C SER A 55 -8.33 4.45 -17.29
N LEU A 56 -7.68 3.59 -16.51
CA LEU A 56 -6.99 3.95 -15.27
C LEU A 56 -5.50 3.75 -15.47
N VAL A 57 -4.70 4.71 -15.05
CA VAL A 57 -3.26 4.57 -14.93
C VAL A 57 -2.92 4.55 -13.45
N LEU A 58 -2.24 3.49 -13.02
CA LEU A 58 -1.78 3.31 -11.64
C LEU A 58 -0.28 3.55 -11.58
N GLU A 59 0.14 4.44 -10.70
CA GLU A 59 1.54 4.73 -10.42
C GLU A 59 1.81 4.51 -8.94
N ARG A 60 3.01 4.04 -8.60
CA ARG A 60 3.47 4.00 -7.21
C ARG A 60 4.43 5.13 -6.92
N GLY A 61 4.33 5.68 -5.73
CA GLY A 61 5.17 6.79 -5.31
C GLY A 61 4.81 7.30 -3.92
N ASP A 62 5.19 8.52 -3.66
CA ASP A 62 5.19 9.13 -2.34
C ASP A 62 4.32 10.40 -2.34
N TRP A 63 3.31 10.44 -1.45
CA TRP A 63 2.44 11.58 -1.21
C TRP A 63 2.83 12.39 0.03
N SER A 64 3.90 12.02 0.75
CA SER A 64 4.20 12.61 2.06
C SER A 64 4.49 14.10 2.05
N SER A 65 4.91 14.65 0.91
CA SER A 65 5.13 16.08 0.73
C SER A 65 3.87 16.90 0.41
N GLY A 66 2.73 16.22 0.21
CA GLY A 66 1.48 16.84 -0.28
C GLY A 66 1.34 16.84 -1.80
N SER A 67 2.39 16.49 -2.52
CA SER A 67 2.40 16.29 -3.98
C SER A 67 2.95 14.90 -4.28
N PHE A 68 2.50 14.28 -5.37
CA PHE A 68 2.98 12.95 -5.75
C PHE A 68 4.38 13.00 -6.34
N VAL A 69 5.27 12.17 -5.79
CA VAL A 69 6.60 11.91 -6.32
C VAL A 69 6.67 10.46 -6.76
N ALA A 70 6.81 10.22 -8.05
CA ALA A 70 6.84 8.86 -8.58
C ALA A 70 8.04 8.06 -8.08
N ASN A 71 7.82 6.79 -7.78
CA ASN A 71 8.88 5.82 -7.51
C ASN A 71 9.39 5.28 -8.86
N PHE A 72 10.55 5.76 -9.31
CA PHE A 72 11.09 5.39 -10.62
C PHE A 72 11.51 3.93 -10.75
N SER A 73 11.64 3.19 -9.65
CA SER A 73 11.86 1.74 -9.71
C SER A 73 10.59 0.93 -9.98
N ALA A 74 9.42 1.56 -9.98
CA ALA A 74 8.14 0.93 -10.25
C ALA A 74 7.52 1.53 -11.52
N ALA A 75 7.42 0.72 -12.59
CA ALA A 75 6.72 1.14 -13.81
C ALA A 75 5.23 1.33 -13.52
N SER A 76 4.60 2.28 -14.23
CA SER A 76 3.14 2.44 -14.19
C SER A 76 2.43 1.26 -14.87
N LYS A 77 1.17 1.02 -14.50
CA LYS A 77 0.29 0.08 -15.20
C LYS A 77 -1.00 0.76 -15.63
N SER A 78 -1.46 0.40 -16.82
CA SER A 78 -2.73 0.86 -17.38
C SER A 78 -3.76 -0.25 -17.31
N LEU A 79 -5.00 0.14 -17.09
CA LEU A 79 -6.16 -0.74 -17.00
C LEU A 79 -7.27 -0.17 -17.88
N THR A 80 -7.77 -0.96 -18.82
CA THR A 80 -8.97 -0.59 -19.60
C THR A 80 -10.21 -0.96 -18.82
N VAL A 81 -11.14 0.00 -18.71
CA VAL A 81 -12.45 -0.18 -18.10
C VAL A 81 -13.49 -0.12 -19.18
N ASP A 82 -14.24 -1.21 -19.35
CA ASP A 82 -15.28 -1.32 -20.36
C ASP A 82 -16.59 -0.71 -19.86
N SER A 83 -17.49 -0.37 -20.79
CA SER A 83 -18.81 0.19 -20.45
C SER A 83 -19.69 -0.75 -19.63
N THR A 84 -19.37 -2.04 -19.61
CA THR A 84 -20.07 -3.08 -18.85
C THR A 84 -19.40 -3.40 -17.51
N ASP A 85 -18.25 -2.81 -17.23
CA ASP A 85 -17.56 -3.08 -15.97
C ASP A 85 -18.33 -2.51 -14.78
N THR A 86 -18.51 -3.38 -13.80
CA THR A 86 -19.14 -3.06 -12.51
C THR A 86 -18.07 -2.75 -11.44
N LEU A 87 -18.52 -2.26 -10.31
CA LEU A 87 -17.63 -2.09 -9.16
C LEU A 87 -16.92 -3.41 -8.81
N ALA A 88 -17.65 -4.53 -8.84
CA ALA A 88 -17.08 -5.86 -8.58
C ALA A 88 -16.07 -6.29 -9.64
N SER A 89 -16.36 -6.10 -10.94
CA SER A 89 -15.41 -6.47 -11.99
C SER A 89 -14.18 -5.56 -12.00
N LEU A 90 -14.32 -4.28 -11.66
CA LEU A 90 -13.18 -3.38 -11.51
C LEU A 90 -12.28 -3.82 -10.36
N ARG A 91 -12.85 -4.16 -9.20
CA ARG A 91 -12.09 -4.75 -8.09
C ARG A 91 -11.25 -5.93 -8.57
N ASP A 92 -11.86 -6.86 -9.29
CA ASP A 92 -11.19 -8.07 -9.78
C ASP A 92 -10.09 -7.74 -10.79
N LYS A 93 -10.34 -6.79 -11.70
CA LYS A 93 -9.33 -6.31 -12.66
C LYS A 93 -8.12 -5.67 -11.97
N ILE A 94 -8.36 -4.87 -10.94
CA ILE A 94 -7.26 -4.25 -10.16
C ILE A 94 -6.43 -5.33 -9.45
N ASN A 95 -7.08 -6.28 -8.81
CA ASN A 95 -6.38 -7.39 -8.13
C ASN A 95 -5.57 -8.24 -9.12
N ALA A 96 -6.06 -8.43 -10.34
CA ALA A 96 -5.38 -9.20 -11.37
C ALA A 96 -4.12 -8.52 -11.93
N LEU A 97 -3.95 -7.21 -11.71
CA LEU A 97 -2.75 -6.50 -12.14
C LEU A 97 -1.49 -6.95 -11.40
N ASP A 98 -1.65 -7.49 -10.19
CA ASP A 98 -0.53 -7.87 -9.31
C ASP A 98 0.47 -6.70 -9.17
N TYR A 99 -0.04 -5.53 -8.82
CA TYR A 99 0.73 -4.28 -8.78
C TYR A 99 1.06 -3.82 -7.35
N GLY A 100 1.03 -4.74 -6.38
CA GLY A 100 1.20 -4.36 -4.98
C GLY A 100 -0.01 -3.61 -4.41
N VAL A 101 -1.17 -3.81 -5.01
CA VAL A 101 -2.45 -3.21 -4.63
C VAL A 101 -3.47 -4.30 -4.43
N THR A 102 -4.17 -4.25 -3.32
CA THR A 102 -5.31 -5.12 -3.04
C THR A 102 -6.59 -4.28 -3.05
N ALA A 103 -7.56 -4.67 -3.86
CA ALA A 103 -8.86 -4.02 -3.96
C ALA A 103 -9.94 -4.87 -3.28
N ASN A 104 -10.77 -4.21 -2.49
CA ASN A 104 -11.94 -4.80 -1.83
C ASN A 104 -13.13 -3.84 -1.91
N ILE A 105 -14.33 -4.38 -1.77
CA ILE A 105 -15.55 -3.59 -1.64
C ILE A 105 -16.07 -3.74 -0.22
N ILE A 106 -16.34 -2.60 0.43
CA ILE A 106 -16.89 -2.55 1.77
C ILE A 106 -18.32 -2.03 1.69
N GLY A 107 -19.26 -2.77 2.25
CA GLY A 107 -20.62 -2.28 2.50
C GLY A 107 -20.58 -1.38 3.73
N THR A 108 -20.89 -0.10 3.55
CA THR A 108 -20.78 0.92 4.60
C THR A 108 -22.11 1.18 5.34
N GLY A 109 -23.12 0.36 5.06
CA GLY A 109 -24.46 0.48 5.62
C GLY A 109 -25.40 1.27 4.70
N ASP A 110 -26.73 1.12 4.91
CA ASP A 110 -27.76 1.83 4.15
C ASP A 110 -27.64 1.65 2.62
N ASP A 111 -27.32 0.42 2.17
CA ASP A 111 -27.12 0.08 0.76
C ASP A 111 -26.06 0.96 0.07
N THR A 112 -25.02 1.32 0.78
CA THR A 112 -23.87 2.03 0.25
C THR A 112 -22.62 1.16 0.22
N PHE A 113 -21.82 1.31 -0.82
CA PHE A 113 -20.61 0.52 -1.06
C PHE A 113 -19.45 1.43 -1.41
N THR A 114 -18.27 1.06 -0.94
CA THR A 114 -17.02 1.77 -1.15
C THR A 114 -15.97 0.81 -1.70
N LEU A 115 -15.31 1.21 -2.78
CA LEU A 115 -14.13 0.51 -3.27
C LEU A 115 -12.93 0.98 -2.45
N VAL A 116 -12.24 0.03 -1.83
CA VAL A 116 -11.08 0.28 -0.98
C VAL A 116 -9.85 -0.35 -1.62
N LEU A 117 -8.82 0.45 -1.85
CA LEU A 117 -7.54 -0.01 -2.35
C LEU A 117 -6.48 0.16 -1.26
N LYS A 118 -5.70 -0.89 -1.04
CA LYS A 118 -4.58 -0.89 -0.10
C LYS A 118 -3.30 -1.19 -0.83
N SER A 119 -2.30 -0.34 -0.64
CA SER A 119 -0.96 -0.54 -1.17
C SER A 119 -0.11 -1.38 -0.21
N ASN A 120 1.03 -1.86 -0.69
CA ASN A 120 2.08 -2.40 0.17
C ASN A 120 2.56 -1.34 1.17
N GLU A 121 3.16 -1.79 2.27
CA GLU A 121 3.77 -0.93 3.28
C GLU A 121 4.87 -0.04 2.68
N GLY A 122 5.07 1.12 3.30
CA GLY A 122 6.10 2.08 2.94
C GLY A 122 5.55 3.30 2.19
N LYS A 123 6.14 4.45 2.49
CA LYS A 123 5.69 5.73 1.92
C LYS A 123 5.81 5.80 0.40
N GLU A 124 6.78 5.10 -0.18
CA GLU A 124 7.04 5.12 -1.63
C GLU A 124 6.21 4.11 -2.42
N ASN A 125 5.36 3.34 -1.75
CA ASN A 125 4.44 2.39 -2.35
C ASN A 125 2.99 2.91 -2.42
N ALA A 126 2.76 4.17 -2.07
CA ALA A 126 1.46 4.81 -2.21
C ALA A 126 1.09 4.96 -3.70
N LEU A 127 -0.19 5.13 -3.96
CA LEU A 127 -0.74 5.11 -5.31
C LEU A 127 -1.16 6.50 -5.77
N ARG A 128 -0.92 6.77 -7.05
CA ARG A 128 -1.66 7.76 -7.82
C ARG A 128 -2.43 7.05 -8.91
N ILE A 129 -3.75 7.19 -8.89
CA ILE A 129 -4.66 6.66 -9.90
C ILE A 129 -5.20 7.84 -10.69
N THR A 130 -4.94 7.84 -11.99
CA THR A 130 -5.43 8.83 -12.92
C THR A 130 -6.45 8.17 -13.85
N ALA A 131 -7.68 8.65 -13.82
CA ALA A 131 -8.74 8.20 -14.69
C ALA A 131 -8.86 9.08 -15.92
N THR A 132 -9.05 8.44 -17.07
CA THR A 132 -9.44 9.11 -18.32
C THR A 132 -10.75 8.50 -18.79
N GLU A 133 -11.81 9.30 -18.81
CA GLU A 133 -13.12 8.87 -19.27
C GLU A 133 -13.16 8.76 -20.79
N ASN A 134 -13.79 7.71 -21.28
CA ASN A 134 -14.07 7.52 -22.71
C ASN A 134 -15.30 6.63 -22.88
N PRO A 135 -16.50 7.20 -23.21
CA PRO A 135 -16.74 8.60 -23.55
C PRO A 135 -16.66 9.55 -22.34
N SER A 136 -16.48 10.82 -22.62
CA SER A 136 -16.57 11.87 -21.59
C SER A 136 -17.91 11.79 -20.87
N GLY A 137 -17.89 11.95 -19.54
CA GLY A 137 -19.09 11.83 -18.73
C GLY A 137 -19.45 10.39 -18.35
N SER A 138 -18.57 9.42 -18.60
CA SER A 138 -18.82 8.00 -18.25
C SER A 138 -18.94 7.76 -16.75
N GLY A 139 -18.34 8.63 -15.93
CA GLY A 139 -18.32 8.50 -14.47
C GLY A 139 -17.05 7.87 -13.89
N LEU A 140 -16.13 7.40 -14.73
CA LEU A 140 -14.89 6.75 -14.28
C LEU A 140 -13.99 7.67 -13.45
N SER A 141 -14.08 8.99 -13.62
CA SER A 141 -13.30 9.97 -12.87
C SER A 141 -13.56 9.94 -11.36
N SER A 142 -14.61 9.27 -10.91
CA SER A 142 -14.81 8.99 -9.48
C SER A 142 -13.71 8.09 -8.90
N ILE A 143 -13.05 7.29 -9.72
CA ILE A 143 -11.91 6.42 -9.32
C ILE A 143 -10.61 7.13 -9.69
N ASP A 144 -10.33 8.22 -9.03
CA ASP A 144 -9.17 9.07 -9.30
C ASP A 144 -8.73 9.75 -8.00
N ASN A 145 -7.44 9.73 -7.71
CA ASN A 145 -6.84 10.47 -6.60
C ASN A 145 -5.68 11.36 -7.07
N SER A 146 -5.58 11.59 -8.38
CA SER A 146 -4.44 12.31 -8.95
C SER A 146 -4.36 13.76 -8.50
N THR A 147 -5.51 14.39 -8.24
CA THR A 147 -5.61 15.78 -7.76
C THR A 147 -6.28 15.92 -6.39
N THR A 148 -6.93 14.87 -5.91
CA THR A 148 -7.74 14.89 -4.67
C THR A 148 -7.34 13.78 -3.70
N ASN A 149 -6.04 13.45 -3.64
CA ASN A 149 -5.55 12.37 -2.79
C ASN A 149 -5.97 12.54 -1.33
N SER A 150 -5.89 13.75 -0.79
CA SER A 150 -6.21 14.03 0.61
C SER A 150 -7.66 13.68 0.99
N SER A 151 -8.60 13.74 0.05
CA SER A 151 -10.00 13.36 0.29
C SER A 151 -10.26 11.86 0.13
N LYS A 152 -9.42 11.16 -0.64
CA LYS A 152 -9.54 9.72 -0.92
C LYS A 152 -8.69 8.87 0.03
N GLN A 153 -7.58 9.41 0.51
CA GLN A 153 -6.67 8.71 1.40
C GLN A 153 -7.24 8.64 2.81
N LYS A 154 -7.44 7.44 3.32
CA LYS A 154 -7.90 7.19 4.70
C LYS A 154 -6.75 6.85 5.63
N ILE A 155 -5.70 6.21 5.10
CA ILE A 155 -4.47 5.89 5.80
C ILE A 155 -3.32 6.25 4.86
N ALA A 156 -2.34 7.01 5.35
CA ALA A 156 -1.14 7.31 4.59
C ALA A 156 -0.19 6.11 4.58
N GLY A 157 0.49 5.89 3.46
CA GLY A 157 1.66 5.01 3.41
C GLY A 157 2.83 5.67 4.15
N VAL A 158 3.38 4.99 5.14
CA VAL A 158 4.51 5.48 5.93
C VAL A 158 5.55 4.38 6.12
N ASP A 159 6.80 4.78 6.28
CA ASP A 159 7.88 3.87 6.64
C ASP A 159 7.86 3.55 8.14
N ALA A 160 8.38 2.38 8.48
CA ALA A 160 8.71 2.08 9.87
C ALA A 160 9.84 3.01 10.33
N SER A 161 9.73 3.50 11.56
CA SER A 161 10.79 4.25 12.23
C SER A 161 11.19 3.50 13.49
N ILE A 162 12.48 3.17 13.59
CA ILE A 162 13.05 2.42 14.71
C ILE A 162 14.29 3.12 15.22
N THR A 163 14.63 2.88 16.48
CA THR A 163 15.92 3.26 17.07
C THR A 163 16.68 2.00 17.43
N VAL A 164 17.85 1.83 16.85
CA VAL A 164 18.72 0.68 17.05
C VAL A 164 20.01 1.16 17.68
N ASP A 165 20.28 0.74 18.91
CA ASP A 165 21.49 1.13 19.66
C ASP A 165 21.75 2.64 19.61
N GLY A 166 20.71 3.45 19.75
CA GLY A 166 20.76 4.91 19.73
C GLY A 166 20.70 5.56 18.35
N MET A 167 20.66 4.77 17.26
CA MET A 167 20.55 5.26 15.89
C MET A 167 19.09 5.21 15.42
N THR A 168 18.59 6.31 14.86
CA THR A 168 17.25 6.34 14.26
C THR A 168 17.35 5.92 12.79
N LEU A 169 16.60 4.89 12.45
CA LEU A 169 16.57 4.27 11.11
C LEU A 169 15.14 4.17 10.60
N THR A 170 14.99 4.20 9.29
CA THR A 170 13.70 3.97 8.63
C THR A 170 13.78 2.78 7.67
N ARG A 171 12.67 2.06 7.54
CA ARG A 171 12.52 0.96 6.58
C ARG A 171 11.12 0.97 6.00
N SER A 172 10.98 0.56 4.76
CA SER A 172 9.70 0.54 4.06
C SER A 172 8.79 -0.62 4.48
N SER A 173 9.29 -1.57 5.26
CA SER A 173 8.55 -2.75 5.69
C SER A 173 8.77 -3.03 7.17
N ASN A 174 7.78 -3.67 7.79
CA ASN A 174 7.90 -4.19 9.16
C ASN A 174 8.66 -5.52 9.22
N GLU A 175 8.92 -6.15 8.09
CA GLU A 175 9.84 -7.28 7.96
C GLU A 175 11.16 -6.76 7.41
N ILE A 176 12.20 -6.73 8.25
CA ILE A 176 13.48 -6.10 7.93
C ILE A 176 14.55 -7.18 7.77
N THR A 177 15.09 -7.30 6.56
CA THR A 177 16.06 -8.33 6.20
C THR A 177 17.50 -7.83 6.16
N ASP A 178 17.71 -6.53 6.29
CA ASP A 178 19.01 -5.86 6.12
C ASP A 178 19.47 -5.10 7.37
N LEU A 179 18.86 -5.35 8.54
CA LEU A 179 19.25 -4.68 9.78
C LEU A 179 20.48 -5.32 10.42
N PHE A 180 20.45 -6.64 10.55
CA PHE A 180 21.56 -7.43 11.08
C PHE A 180 21.86 -8.58 10.12
N ASP A 181 23.10 -8.71 9.72
CA ASP A 181 23.53 -9.72 8.74
C ASP A 181 23.17 -11.14 9.20
N GLY A 182 22.44 -11.85 8.35
CA GLY A 182 21.98 -13.21 8.62
C GLY A 182 20.68 -13.31 9.43
N TYR A 183 20.05 -12.17 9.77
CA TYR A 183 18.82 -12.12 10.55
C TYR A 183 17.69 -11.45 9.77
N THR A 184 16.45 -11.86 10.03
CA THR A 184 15.24 -11.10 9.69
C THR A 184 14.61 -10.62 10.99
N VAL A 185 14.35 -9.30 11.05
CA VAL A 185 13.70 -8.65 12.19
C VAL A 185 12.27 -8.32 11.81
N ASN A 186 11.32 -8.70 12.65
CA ASN A 186 9.89 -8.44 12.47
C ASN A 186 9.41 -7.50 13.57
N LEU A 187 8.81 -6.42 13.14
CA LEU A 187 8.24 -5.39 14.01
C LEU A 187 6.77 -5.67 14.32
#